data_86922dddf9179d22c62aab985620c273
#
_entry.id   86922dddf9179d22c62aab985620c273
#
_cell.length_a   1.000
_cell.length_b   1.000
_cell.length_c   1.000
_cell.angle_alpha   90.00
_cell.angle_beta   90.00
_cell.angle_gamma   90.00
#
_symmetry.space_group_name_H-M   'P 1'
#
loop_
_entity.id
_entity.type
_entity.pdbx_description
1 polymer ?
#
loop_
_entity_poly.entity_id
_entity_poly.type
_entity_poly.pdbx_seq_one_letter_code
_entity_poly.pdbx_strand_id
1 'polypeptide(L)'
;MQLKLKLTVVAAIAAVAGMASAQEQVVKIGHVAPISGAQAHYGKDNENGARMAIEDLNAQGVTIGGKKIKFELQGEDDAADPKQGTAAAQKLCDSKVAGVVGHLNSGTTIPASKVYNDCGIPMVTGAATNPNLTKPGYKTTHRIIATDNSLGAGLAAYAAETLKLKTVAVVDDRTAYGQGVADVFKKVALAKGMKVVDEQFTHDKATDFMAILTAIKAKKPDAIFFGGMDPQAGPMLRQMEQLGMADV
;
A
#
# COMPACT_ATOMS: atom_id res chain seq x y z
N MET A 1 -4.43 -37.39 63.25
CA MET A 1 -3.28 -36.82 62.49
C MET A 1 -3.44 -37.00 60.96
N GLN A 2 -3.98 -38.13 60.51
CA GLN A 2 -4.14 -38.40 59.04
C GLN A 2 -5.18 -37.53 58.32
N LEU A 3 -6.24 -37.06 58.98
CA LEU A 3 -7.28 -36.24 58.36
C LEU A 3 -6.81 -34.81 58.00
N LYS A 4 -5.96 -34.21 58.87
CA LYS A 4 -5.35 -32.90 58.66
C LYS A 4 -4.36 -32.92 57.51
N LEU A 5 -3.61 -34.02 57.34
CA LEU A 5 -2.67 -34.19 56.25
C LEU A 5 -3.35 -34.31 54.88
N LYS A 6 -4.52 -35.01 54.80
CA LYS A 6 -5.29 -35.15 53.59
C LYS A 6 -5.92 -33.82 53.15
N LEU A 7 -6.38 -32.98 54.09
CA LEU A 7 -6.91 -31.63 53.74
C LEU A 7 -5.83 -30.70 53.24
N THR A 8 -4.62 -30.76 53.78
CA THR A 8 -3.47 -29.91 53.36
C THR A 8 -3.00 -30.26 51.95
N VAL A 9 -3.00 -31.56 51.61
CA VAL A 9 -2.64 -32.03 50.25
C VAL A 9 -3.69 -31.64 49.19
N VAL A 10 -4.97 -31.71 49.51
CA VAL A 10 -6.05 -31.31 48.61
C VAL A 10 -6.03 -29.79 48.39
N ALA A 11 -5.76 -28.98 49.42
CA ALA A 11 -5.61 -27.53 49.31
C ALA A 11 -4.38 -27.10 48.46
N ALA A 12 -3.25 -27.85 48.58
CA ALA A 12 -2.04 -27.60 47.79
C ALA A 12 -2.26 -27.96 46.31
N ILE A 13 -2.98 -29.03 46.00
CA ILE A 13 -3.30 -29.43 44.60
C ILE A 13 -4.28 -28.41 43.99
N ALA A 14 -5.27 -27.90 44.73
CA ALA A 14 -6.17 -26.86 44.27
C ALA A 14 -5.47 -25.51 44.02
N ALA A 15 -4.42 -25.17 44.83
CA ALA A 15 -3.63 -23.97 44.61
C ALA A 15 -2.72 -24.05 43.38
N VAL A 16 -2.21 -25.23 43.02
CA VAL A 16 -1.41 -25.46 41.83
C VAL A 16 -2.27 -25.48 40.56
N ALA A 17 -3.51 -25.93 40.62
CA ALA A 17 -4.44 -25.90 39.54
C ALA A 17 -4.92 -24.47 39.18
N GLY A 18 -4.86 -23.50 40.15
CA GLY A 18 -5.17 -22.09 39.95
C GLY A 18 -4.08 -21.25 39.27
N MET A 19 -2.85 -21.79 39.13
CA MET A 19 -1.74 -21.19 38.42
C MET A 19 -1.60 -21.72 36.97
N ALA A 20 -2.70 -22.15 36.34
CA ALA A 20 -2.73 -22.20 34.89
C ALA A 20 -2.65 -20.75 34.42
N SER A 21 -1.43 -20.20 34.31
CA SER A 21 -1.19 -18.90 33.68
C SER A 21 -1.95 -18.95 32.36
N ALA A 22 -2.86 -18.03 32.16
CA ALA A 22 -3.58 -17.93 30.89
C ALA A 22 -2.51 -17.81 29.81
N GLN A 23 -2.25 -18.93 29.13
CA GLN A 23 -1.20 -19.02 28.12
C GLN A 23 -1.52 -17.96 27.05
N GLU A 24 -0.67 -16.99 26.95
CA GLU A 24 -0.81 -15.90 25.98
C GLU A 24 -0.78 -16.51 24.58
N GLN A 25 -1.82 -16.25 23.78
CA GLN A 25 -1.88 -16.77 22.41
C GLN A 25 -1.29 -15.73 21.47
N VAL A 26 -0.23 -16.09 20.74
CA VAL A 26 0.36 -15.24 19.72
C VAL A 26 -0.51 -15.27 18.46
N VAL A 27 -0.84 -14.07 17.95
CA VAL A 27 -1.51 -13.85 16.68
C VAL A 27 -0.60 -13.01 15.80
N LYS A 28 -0.14 -13.58 14.69
CA LYS A 28 0.73 -12.90 13.74
C LYS A 28 -0.12 -12.10 12.74
N ILE A 29 0.26 -10.84 12.54
CA ILE A 29 -0.25 -9.97 11.47
C ILE A 29 0.88 -9.74 10.49
N GLY A 30 0.63 -10.02 9.22
CA GLY A 30 1.58 -9.75 8.14
C GLY A 30 1.60 -8.27 7.76
N HIS A 31 2.74 -7.78 7.34
CA HIS A 31 2.90 -6.49 6.70
C HIS A 31 3.79 -6.63 5.47
N VAL A 32 3.42 -6.00 4.36
CA VAL A 32 4.25 -5.99 3.14
C VAL A 32 4.26 -4.60 2.54
N ALA A 33 5.45 -4.09 2.29
CA ALA A 33 5.69 -2.82 1.60
C ALA A 33 7.14 -2.80 1.08
N PRO A 34 7.52 -1.88 0.18
CA PRO A 34 8.90 -1.72 -0.24
C PRO A 34 9.72 -1.07 0.89
N ILE A 35 10.37 -1.87 1.74
CA ILE A 35 11.24 -1.37 2.81
C ILE A 35 12.70 -1.24 2.37
N SER A 36 13.01 -1.61 1.13
CA SER A 36 14.28 -1.37 0.44
C SER A 36 14.08 -0.63 -0.89
N GLY A 37 15.17 -0.16 -1.50
CA GLY A 37 15.14 0.53 -2.78
C GLY A 37 14.65 1.99 -2.69
N ALA A 38 14.31 2.57 -3.85
CA ALA A 38 13.98 4.00 -3.98
C ALA A 38 12.70 4.41 -3.23
N GLN A 39 11.80 3.49 -2.97
CA GLN A 39 10.53 3.73 -2.28
C GLN A 39 10.56 3.30 -0.79
N ALA A 40 11.75 2.99 -0.24
CA ALA A 40 11.90 2.49 1.13
C ALA A 40 11.33 3.42 2.21
N HIS A 41 11.34 4.73 1.97
CA HIS A 41 10.78 5.71 2.91
C HIS A 41 9.27 5.55 3.07
N TYR A 42 8.51 5.28 2.00
CA TYR A 42 7.09 4.98 2.07
C TYR A 42 6.81 3.66 2.79
N GLY A 43 7.57 2.61 2.43
CA GLY A 43 7.37 1.30 3.02
C GLY A 43 7.66 1.25 4.50
N LYS A 44 8.74 1.92 4.93
CA LYS A 44 9.09 2.05 6.36
C LYS A 44 8.08 2.85 7.15
N ASP A 45 7.56 3.94 6.58
CA ASP A 45 6.51 4.73 7.22
C ASP A 45 5.22 3.91 7.38
N ASN A 46 4.84 3.18 6.34
CA ASN A 46 3.69 2.28 6.38
C ASN A 46 3.87 1.15 7.41
N GLU A 47 5.07 0.55 7.49
CA GLU A 47 5.42 -0.45 8.52
C GLU A 47 5.33 0.13 9.92
N ASN A 48 5.84 1.33 10.14
CA ASN A 48 5.77 2.00 11.44
C ASN A 48 4.32 2.22 11.88
N GLY A 49 3.43 2.63 10.98
CA GLY A 49 2.00 2.75 11.26
C GLY A 49 1.36 1.42 11.69
N ALA A 50 1.69 0.33 10.99
CA ALA A 50 1.24 -1.01 11.37
C ALA A 50 1.80 -1.44 12.73
N ARG A 51 3.06 -1.16 13.01
CA ARG A 51 3.73 -1.46 14.28
C ARG A 51 3.10 -0.72 15.45
N MET A 52 2.85 0.58 15.30
CA MET A 52 2.16 1.39 16.30
C MET A 52 0.78 0.81 16.65
N ALA A 53 -0.01 0.41 15.64
CA ALA A 53 -1.30 -0.22 15.87
C ALA A 53 -1.19 -1.55 16.65
N ILE A 54 -0.17 -2.36 16.36
CA ILE A 54 0.12 -3.61 17.10
C ILE A 54 0.52 -3.31 18.56
N GLU A 55 1.34 -2.30 18.78
CA GLU A 55 1.75 -1.88 20.13
C GLU A 55 0.52 -1.40 20.94
N ASP A 56 -0.35 -0.60 20.35
CA ASP A 56 -1.59 -0.12 20.98
C ASP A 56 -2.53 -1.28 21.33
N LEU A 57 -2.73 -2.24 20.42
CA LEU A 57 -3.55 -3.43 20.69
C LEU A 57 -2.97 -4.28 21.84
N ASN A 58 -1.66 -4.44 21.87
CA ASN A 58 -0.99 -5.18 22.94
C ASN A 58 -1.11 -4.44 24.30
N ALA A 59 -0.98 -3.11 24.29
CA ALA A 59 -1.17 -2.28 25.50
C ALA A 59 -2.61 -2.35 26.04
N GLN A 60 -3.61 -2.48 25.18
CA GLN A 60 -5.02 -2.67 25.54
C GLN A 60 -5.30 -4.03 26.18
N GLY A 61 -4.42 -5.02 26.01
CA GLY A 61 -4.60 -6.34 26.59
C GLY A 61 -5.77 -7.13 26.02
N VAL A 62 -5.91 -7.14 24.69
CA VAL A 62 -7.04 -7.78 23.97
C VAL A 62 -7.16 -9.25 24.35
N THR A 63 -8.41 -9.68 24.57
CA THR A 63 -8.76 -11.09 24.88
C THR A 63 -9.73 -11.60 23.82
N ILE A 64 -9.45 -12.77 23.25
CA ILE A 64 -10.29 -13.45 22.28
C ILE A 64 -10.58 -14.88 22.78
N GLY A 65 -11.85 -15.27 22.87
CA GLY A 65 -12.23 -16.59 23.36
C GLY A 65 -11.72 -16.92 24.77
N GLY A 66 -11.58 -15.91 25.65
CA GLY A 66 -11.07 -16.06 26.99
C GLY A 66 -9.54 -16.18 27.10
N LYS A 67 -8.81 -16.08 26.00
CA LYS A 67 -7.34 -16.09 25.98
C LYS A 67 -6.80 -14.71 25.75
N LYS A 68 -5.77 -14.31 26.54
CA LYS A 68 -5.04 -13.08 26.29
C LYS A 68 -4.27 -13.21 24.96
N ILE A 69 -4.36 -12.21 24.11
CA ILE A 69 -3.71 -12.20 22.80
C ILE A 69 -2.48 -11.31 22.84
N LYS A 70 -1.39 -11.82 22.28
CA LYS A 70 -0.22 -11.03 21.89
C LYS A 70 -0.14 -10.95 20.39
N PHE A 71 -0.28 -9.76 19.84
CA PHE A 71 -0.09 -9.52 18.41
C PHE A 71 1.38 -9.33 18.10
N GLU A 72 1.83 -9.96 17.01
CA GLU A 72 3.20 -9.82 16.49
C GLU A 72 3.13 -9.42 15.01
N LEU A 73 3.94 -8.43 14.62
CA LEU A 73 4.05 -8.00 13.23
C LEU A 73 5.13 -8.84 12.51
N GLN A 74 4.74 -9.49 11.41
CA GLN A 74 5.67 -10.15 10.49
C GLN A 74 5.79 -9.29 9.23
N GLY A 75 6.88 -8.52 9.13
CA GLY A 75 7.19 -7.66 7.99
C GLY A 75 7.90 -8.41 6.87
N GLU A 76 7.55 -8.11 5.62
CA GLU A 76 8.18 -8.61 4.40
C GLU A 76 8.45 -7.43 3.44
N ASP A 77 9.56 -7.50 2.73
CA ASP A 77 9.93 -6.51 1.71
C ASP A 77 9.49 -7.00 0.33
N ASP A 78 8.74 -6.18 -0.41
CA ASP A 78 8.41 -6.46 -1.81
C ASP A 78 9.24 -5.61 -2.79
N ALA A 79 10.08 -4.70 -2.31
CA ALA A 79 10.91 -3.79 -3.10
C ALA A 79 10.15 -3.08 -4.25
N ALA A 80 8.84 -2.92 -4.13
CA ALA A 80 7.91 -2.47 -5.18
C ALA A 80 7.89 -3.36 -6.45
N ASP A 81 8.41 -4.59 -6.37
CA ASP A 81 8.46 -5.56 -7.48
C ASP A 81 7.29 -6.55 -7.39
N PRO A 82 6.45 -6.69 -8.44
CA PRO A 82 5.29 -7.59 -8.41
C PRO A 82 5.62 -9.06 -8.13
N LYS A 83 6.80 -9.55 -8.57
CA LYS A 83 7.21 -10.93 -8.31
C LYS A 83 7.61 -11.12 -6.85
N GLN A 84 8.35 -10.16 -6.28
CA GLN A 84 8.67 -10.17 -4.86
C GLN A 84 7.41 -10.02 -4.00
N GLY A 85 6.44 -9.19 -4.44
CA GLY A 85 5.15 -9.05 -3.78
C GLY A 85 4.38 -10.37 -3.70
N THR A 86 4.32 -11.15 -4.80
CA THR A 86 3.67 -12.46 -4.77
C THR A 86 4.42 -13.48 -3.91
N ALA A 87 5.76 -13.44 -3.92
CA ALA A 87 6.58 -14.31 -3.08
C ALA A 87 6.40 -13.99 -1.58
N ALA A 88 6.36 -12.70 -1.23
CA ALA A 88 6.06 -12.25 0.14
C ALA A 88 4.66 -12.69 0.59
N ALA A 89 3.65 -12.56 -0.28
CA ALA A 89 2.30 -13.02 0.00
C ALA A 89 2.26 -14.54 0.27
N GLN A 90 2.94 -15.34 -0.55
CA GLN A 90 3.03 -16.79 -0.33
C GLN A 90 3.69 -17.12 1.01
N LYS A 91 4.79 -16.44 1.35
CA LYS A 91 5.48 -16.63 2.64
C LYS A 91 4.58 -16.32 3.85
N LEU A 92 3.75 -15.27 3.75
CA LEU A 92 2.78 -14.95 4.80
C LEU A 92 1.63 -15.99 4.87
N CYS A 93 1.18 -16.52 3.74
CA CYS A 93 0.24 -17.65 3.70
C CYS A 93 0.82 -18.88 4.40
N ASP A 94 2.05 -19.26 4.07
CA ASP A 94 2.74 -20.41 4.67
C ASP A 94 2.96 -20.22 6.18
N SER A 95 3.21 -18.98 6.61
CA SER A 95 3.33 -18.59 8.02
C SER A 95 1.99 -18.53 8.77
N LYS A 96 0.87 -18.69 8.06
CA LYS A 96 -0.50 -18.68 8.59
C LYS A 96 -0.79 -17.42 9.42
N VAL A 97 -0.41 -16.24 8.92
CA VAL A 97 -0.77 -14.98 9.57
C VAL A 97 -2.30 -14.82 9.60
N ALA A 98 -2.83 -14.15 10.61
CA ALA A 98 -4.28 -13.97 10.78
C ALA A 98 -4.88 -12.93 9.81
N GLY A 99 -4.05 -12.03 9.31
CA GLY A 99 -4.42 -11.00 8.34
C GLY A 99 -3.18 -10.24 7.88
N VAL A 100 -3.31 -9.44 6.83
CA VAL A 100 -2.20 -8.67 6.24
C VAL A 100 -2.58 -7.20 6.13
N VAL A 101 -1.70 -6.31 6.59
CA VAL A 101 -1.70 -4.88 6.32
C VAL A 101 -0.70 -4.62 5.18
N GLY A 102 -1.19 -4.18 4.05
CA GLY A 102 -0.38 -4.02 2.82
C GLY A 102 -1.10 -4.61 1.60
N HIS A 103 -0.46 -4.73 0.46
CA HIS A 103 0.82 -4.12 0.10
C HIS A 103 0.66 -2.60 -0.14
N LEU A 104 1.77 -1.91 -0.37
CA LEU A 104 1.72 -0.47 -0.64
C LEU A 104 1.40 -0.18 -2.10
N ASN A 105 2.18 -0.70 -3.03
CA ASN A 105 2.05 -0.41 -4.46
C ASN A 105 0.91 -1.19 -5.10
N SER A 106 0.14 -0.58 -5.99
CA SER A 106 -0.91 -1.28 -6.76
C SER A 106 -0.35 -2.46 -7.55
N GLY A 107 0.86 -2.31 -8.12
CA GLY A 107 1.51 -3.35 -8.92
C GLY A 107 1.88 -4.60 -8.12
N THR A 108 2.15 -4.49 -6.82
CA THR A 108 2.42 -5.62 -5.93
C THR A 108 1.15 -6.15 -5.29
N THR A 109 0.21 -5.24 -4.92
CA THR A 109 -1.04 -5.59 -4.24
C THR A 109 -1.97 -6.42 -5.11
N ILE A 110 -2.14 -6.04 -6.40
CA ILE A 110 -3.09 -6.72 -7.31
C ILE A 110 -2.75 -8.22 -7.44
N PRO A 111 -1.55 -8.63 -7.83
CA PRO A 111 -1.23 -10.07 -7.92
C PRO A 111 -1.20 -10.75 -6.55
N ALA A 112 -0.75 -10.09 -5.48
CA ALA A 112 -0.75 -10.63 -4.13
C ALA A 112 -2.17 -10.91 -3.61
N SER A 113 -3.17 -10.10 -3.97
CA SER A 113 -4.56 -10.28 -3.55
C SER A 113 -5.14 -11.64 -3.97
N LYS A 114 -4.73 -12.16 -5.13
CA LYS A 114 -5.10 -13.51 -5.54
C LYS A 114 -4.49 -14.57 -4.63
N VAL A 115 -3.21 -14.43 -4.28
CA VAL A 115 -2.51 -15.37 -3.37
C VAL A 115 -3.22 -15.43 -2.02
N TYR A 116 -3.52 -14.27 -1.43
CA TYR A 116 -4.27 -14.20 -0.16
C TYR A 116 -5.70 -14.75 -0.27
N ASN A 117 -6.38 -14.52 -1.40
CA ASN A 117 -7.70 -15.10 -1.61
C ASN A 117 -7.65 -16.63 -1.65
N ASP A 118 -6.66 -17.21 -2.33
CA ASP A 118 -6.49 -18.66 -2.47
C ASP A 118 -6.17 -19.33 -1.13
N CYS A 119 -5.43 -18.67 -0.23
CA CYS A 119 -5.13 -19.18 1.11
C CYS A 119 -6.12 -18.70 2.20
N GLY A 120 -7.11 -17.88 1.85
CA GLY A 120 -8.17 -17.45 2.77
C GLY A 120 -7.74 -16.40 3.81
N ILE A 121 -6.64 -15.69 3.59
CA ILE A 121 -6.14 -14.66 4.51
C ILE A 121 -6.68 -13.29 4.12
N PRO A 122 -7.38 -12.56 5.03
CA PRO A 122 -7.82 -11.21 4.74
C PRO A 122 -6.63 -10.25 4.65
N MET A 123 -6.69 -9.35 3.66
CA MET A 123 -5.73 -8.27 3.50
C MET A 123 -6.42 -6.91 3.46
N VAL A 124 -5.77 -5.90 4.01
CA VAL A 124 -6.21 -4.49 3.96
C VAL A 124 -5.06 -3.63 3.46
N THR A 125 -5.26 -2.94 2.34
CA THR A 125 -4.29 -1.93 1.89
C THR A 125 -4.75 -0.53 2.26
N GLY A 126 -3.81 0.28 2.77
CA GLY A 126 -3.98 1.71 3.01
C GLY A 126 -3.37 2.59 1.91
N ALA A 127 -2.84 1.98 0.82
CA ALA A 127 -2.06 2.72 -0.17
C ALA A 127 -2.37 2.36 -1.64
N ALA A 128 -2.69 1.10 -1.96
CA ALA A 128 -2.94 0.68 -3.33
C ALA A 128 -4.27 1.23 -3.87
N THR A 129 -4.20 2.18 -4.79
CA THR A 129 -5.35 2.96 -5.29
C THR A 129 -5.97 2.42 -6.58
N ASN A 130 -5.27 1.56 -7.32
CA ASN A 130 -5.76 1.09 -8.61
C ASN A 130 -7.10 0.33 -8.46
N PRO A 131 -8.17 0.72 -9.20
CA PRO A 131 -9.49 0.10 -9.09
C PRO A 131 -9.52 -1.38 -9.50
N ASN A 132 -8.53 -1.86 -10.25
CA ASN A 132 -8.43 -3.27 -10.64
C ASN A 132 -8.22 -4.21 -9.44
N LEU A 133 -7.73 -3.70 -8.30
CA LEU A 133 -7.56 -4.49 -7.07
C LEU A 133 -8.86 -5.17 -6.62
N THR A 134 -9.98 -4.46 -6.70
CA THR A 134 -11.27 -4.96 -6.19
C THR A 134 -12.21 -5.49 -7.27
N LYS A 135 -11.85 -5.38 -8.57
CA LYS A 135 -12.66 -5.93 -9.67
C LYS A 135 -12.88 -7.44 -9.61
N PRO A 136 -11.92 -8.27 -9.16
CA PRO A 136 -12.14 -9.72 -9.06
C PRO A 136 -13.20 -10.12 -8.02
N GLY A 137 -13.56 -9.23 -7.09
CA GLY A 137 -14.57 -9.50 -6.06
C GLY A 137 -14.12 -10.44 -4.96
N TYR A 138 -12.81 -10.55 -4.72
CA TYR A 138 -12.25 -11.37 -3.64
C TYR A 138 -12.76 -10.92 -2.27
N LYS A 139 -13.27 -11.85 -1.48
CA LYS A 139 -13.82 -11.56 -0.15
C LYS A 139 -12.74 -11.23 0.89
N THR A 140 -11.50 -11.55 0.60
CA THR A 140 -10.34 -11.31 1.47
C THR A 140 -9.66 -9.96 1.18
N THR A 141 -10.05 -9.25 0.12
CA THR A 141 -9.35 -8.03 -0.33
C THR A 141 -10.12 -6.78 0.06
N HIS A 142 -9.49 -5.93 0.87
CA HIS A 142 -10.06 -4.69 1.36
C HIS A 142 -9.11 -3.51 1.10
N ARG A 143 -9.70 -2.31 0.91
CA ARG A 143 -8.99 -1.05 0.76
C ARG A 143 -9.68 0.04 1.58
N ILE A 144 -8.90 0.83 2.30
CA ILE A 144 -9.41 1.91 3.17
C ILE A 144 -9.15 3.32 2.64
N ILE A 145 -8.67 3.44 1.40
CA ILE A 145 -8.37 4.73 0.77
C ILE A 145 -9.14 4.90 -0.55
N ALA A 146 -9.19 6.13 -1.08
CA ALA A 146 -9.78 6.46 -2.36
C ALA A 146 -9.10 5.71 -3.52
N THR A 147 -9.84 5.49 -4.59
CA THR A 147 -9.31 4.88 -5.81
C THR A 147 -8.77 5.92 -6.78
N ASP A 148 -7.97 5.48 -7.76
CA ASP A 148 -7.53 6.31 -8.88
C ASP A 148 -8.71 6.96 -9.61
N ASN A 149 -9.89 6.34 -9.62
CA ASN A 149 -11.11 6.94 -10.18
C ASN A 149 -11.46 8.27 -9.51
N SER A 150 -11.24 8.40 -8.21
CA SER A 150 -11.46 9.65 -7.48
C SER A 150 -10.25 10.59 -7.57
N LEU A 151 -9.05 10.04 -7.46
CA LEU A 151 -7.79 10.83 -7.46
C LEU A 151 -7.56 11.48 -8.83
N GLY A 152 -7.51 10.67 -9.89
CA GLY A 152 -7.30 11.16 -11.25
C GLY A 152 -8.42 12.09 -11.71
N ALA A 153 -9.70 11.78 -11.37
CA ALA A 153 -10.83 12.64 -11.71
C ALA A 153 -10.80 13.96 -10.96
N GLY A 154 -10.45 13.95 -9.66
CA GLY A 154 -10.34 15.17 -8.86
C GLY A 154 -9.25 16.11 -9.37
N LEU A 155 -8.08 15.57 -9.70
CA LEU A 155 -6.97 16.33 -10.26
C LEU A 155 -7.33 16.92 -11.64
N ALA A 156 -7.97 16.14 -12.51
CA ALA A 156 -8.41 16.63 -13.81
C ALA A 156 -9.48 17.73 -13.69
N ALA A 157 -10.43 17.56 -12.75
CA ALA A 157 -11.43 18.57 -12.46
C ALA A 157 -10.78 19.88 -11.95
N TYR A 158 -9.86 19.77 -11.02
CA TYR A 158 -9.11 20.91 -10.48
C TYR A 158 -8.34 21.64 -11.58
N ALA A 159 -7.60 20.91 -12.42
CA ALA A 159 -6.85 21.47 -13.55
C ALA A 159 -7.79 22.23 -14.52
N ALA A 160 -8.92 21.64 -14.91
CA ALA A 160 -9.84 22.23 -15.87
C ALA A 160 -10.68 23.36 -15.30
N GLU A 161 -11.23 23.19 -14.08
CA GLU A 161 -12.25 24.08 -13.52
C GLU A 161 -11.68 25.18 -12.62
N THR A 162 -10.62 24.87 -11.86
CA THR A 162 -9.99 25.82 -10.93
C THR A 162 -8.82 26.53 -11.58
N LEU A 163 -7.86 25.78 -12.12
CA LEU A 163 -6.69 26.35 -12.79
C LEU A 163 -7.01 26.84 -14.21
N LYS A 164 -8.15 26.46 -14.78
CA LYS A 164 -8.59 26.86 -16.13
C LYS A 164 -7.64 26.46 -17.25
N LEU A 165 -6.85 25.40 -17.04
CA LEU A 165 -5.92 24.89 -18.03
C LEU A 165 -6.67 24.39 -19.27
N LYS A 166 -6.06 24.54 -20.45
CA LYS A 166 -6.64 24.16 -21.74
C LYS A 166 -5.95 22.97 -22.35
N THR A 167 -4.66 22.83 -22.08
CA THR A 167 -3.80 21.79 -22.66
C THR A 167 -3.00 21.12 -21.59
N VAL A 168 -2.79 19.80 -21.74
CA VAL A 168 -1.98 19.02 -20.82
C VAL A 168 -1.17 17.98 -21.59
N ALA A 169 0.05 17.73 -21.17
CA ALA A 169 0.78 16.54 -21.51
C ALA A 169 0.62 15.51 -20.38
N VAL A 170 0.54 14.23 -20.72
CA VAL A 170 0.40 13.14 -19.74
C VAL A 170 1.62 12.24 -19.83
N VAL A 171 2.24 11.96 -18.70
CA VAL A 171 3.36 11.02 -18.58
C VAL A 171 3.02 9.98 -17.53
N ASP A 172 3.27 8.70 -17.79
CA ASP A 172 3.15 7.63 -16.80
C ASP A 172 4.42 6.79 -16.70
N ASP A 173 4.60 6.11 -15.57
CA ASP A 173 5.78 5.28 -15.28
C ASP A 173 5.59 3.80 -15.62
N ARG A 174 4.54 3.45 -16.35
CA ARG A 174 4.18 2.08 -16.74
C ARG A 174 3.92 1.12 -15.57
N THR A 175 3.86 1.59 -14.34
CA THR A 175 3.35 0.79 -13.23
C THR A 175 1.82 0.70 -13.27
N ALA A 176 1.26 -0.29 -12.57
CA ALA A 176 -0.19 -0.41 -12.45
C ALA A 176 -0.84 0.83 -11.80
N TYR A 177 -0.12 1.50 -10.87
CA TYR A 177 -0.56 2.78 -10.29
C TYR A 177 -0.47 3.90 -11.32
N GLY A 178 0.73 4.14 -11.86
CA GLY A 178 0.97 5.30 -12.74
C GLY A 178 0.08 5.30 -13.98
N GLN A 179 -0.03 4.16 -14.68
CA GLN A 179 -0.96 4.02 -15.80
C GLN A 179 -2.42 4.21 -15.36
N GLY A 180 -2.82 3.58 -14.23
CA GLY A 180 -4.19 3.64 -13.76
C GLY A 180 -4.67 5.05 -13.48
N VAL A 181 -3.88 5.83 -12.74
CA VAL A 181 -4.24 7.22 -12.41
C VAL A 181 -4.16 8.14 -13.63
N ALA A 182 -3.17 7.93 -14.52
CA ALA A 182 -3.01 8.72 -15.76
C ALA A 182 -4.18 8.50 -16.73
N ASP A 183 -4.64 7.26 -16.89
CA ASP A 183 -5.79 6.95 -17.74
C ASP A 183 -7.08 7.62 -17.24
N VAL A 184 -7.32 7.63 -15.93
CA VAL A 184 -8.47 8.32 -15.33
C VAL A 184 -8.35 9.82 -15.51
N PHE A 185 -7.19 10.40 -15.19
CA PHE A 185 -6.93 11.82 -15.38
C PHE A 185 -7.21 12.24 -16.82
N LYS A 186 -6.61 11.57 -17.79
CA LYS A 186 -6.78 11.82 -19.22
C LYS A 186 -8.25 11.77 -19.63
N LYS A 187 -8.95 10.71 -19.26
CA LYS A 187 -10.38 10.54 -19.58
C LYS A 187 -11.22 11.71 -19.07
N VAL A 188 -11.01 12.14 -17.85
CA VAL A 188 -11.80 13.23 -17.25
C VAL A 188 -11.36 14.59 -17.78
N ALA A 189 -10.07 14.83 -18.01
CA ALA A 189 -9.56 16.04 -18.63
C ALA A 189 -10.18 16.28 -20.01
N LEU A 190 -10.23 15.25 -20.87
CA LEU A 190 -10.88 15.29 -22.17
C LEU A 190 -12.40 15.58 -22.05
N ALA A 191 -13.07 14.91 -21.10
CA ALA A 191 -14.51 15.13 -20.86
C ALA A 191 -14.83 16.56 -20.38
N LYS A 192 -13.86 17.23 -19.74
CA LYS A 192 -13.96 18.63 -19.30
C LYS A 192 -13.46 19.65 -20.35
N GLY A 193 -13.17 19.20 -21.56
CA GLY A 193 -12.79 20.05 -22.68
C GLY A 193 -11.32 20.46 -22.74
N MET A 194 -10.46 19.86 -21.89
CA MET A 194 -9.02 20.00 -22.04
C MET A 194 -8.52 19.18 -23.25
N LYS A 195 -7.39 19.60 -23.82
CA LYS A 195 -6.72 18.85 -24.89
C LYS A 195 -5.50 18.16 -24.32
N VAL A 196 -5.37 16.87 -24.53
CA VAL A 196 -4.13 16.13 -24.31
C VAL A 196 -3.25 16.33 -25.54
N VAL A 197 -2.19 17.12 -25.41
CA VAL A 197 -1.35 17.54 -26.56
C VAL A 197 -0.17 16.59 -26.76
N ASP A 198 0.19 15.82 -25.74
CA ASP A 198 1.22 14.77 -25.83
C ASP A 198 0.96 13.69 -24.77
N GLU A 199 1.33 12.45 -25.09
CA GLU A 199 1.31 11.32 -24.18
C GLU A 199 2.67 10.63 -24.26
N GLN A 200 3.37 10.59 -23.12
CA GLN A 200 4.67 9.98 -23.01
C GLN A 200 4.68 8.95 -21.87
N PHE A 201 5.65 8.09 -21.86
CA PHE A 201 5.85 7.12 -20.79
C PHE A 201 7.32 6.98 -20.43
N THR A 202 7.54 6.59 -19.20
CA THR A 202 8.85 6.28 -18.66
C THR A 202 8.78 4.93 -17.92
N HIS A 203 9.61 4.71 -16.94
CA HIS A 203 9.55 3.56 -16.05
C HIS A 203 9.96 3.96 -14.63
N ASP A 204 9.55 3.16 -13.67
CA ASP A 204 9.72 3.38 -12.23
C ASP A 204 11.18 3.42 -11.71
N LYS A 205 12.15 3.20 -12.60
CA LYS A 205 13.60 3.29 -12.31
C LYS A 205 14.31 4.34 -13.16
N ALA A 206 13.54 5.13 -13.93
CA ALA A 206 14.11 6.16 -14.78
C ALA A 206 14.69 7.32 -13.95
N THR A 207 15.78 7.87 -14.43
CA THR A 207 16.45 9.05 -13.85
C THR A 207 16.69 10.14 -14.88
N ASP A 208 16.53 9.84 -16.17
CA ASP A 208 16.68 10.77 -17.29
C ASP A 208 15.35 10.89 -18.04
N PHE A 209 14.88 12.12 -18.15
CA PHE A 209 13.61 12.51 -18.76
C PHE A 209 13.80 13.54 -19.86
N MET A 210 15.05 13.91 -20.19
CA MET A 210 15.37 15.01 -21.12
C MET A 210 14.71 14.84 -22.48
N ALA A 211 14.69 13.61 -23.02
CA ALA A 211 14.11 13.33 -24.33
C ALA A 211 12.60 13.55 -24.36
N ILE A 212 11.88 12.97 -23.39
CA ILE A 212 10.42 13.12 -23.30
C ILE A 212 10.02 14.56 -22.96
N LEU A 213 10.74 15.22 -22.06
CA LEU A 213 10.49 16.62 -21.72
C LEU A 213 10.74 17.57 -22.89
N THR A 214 11.77 17.31 -23.71
CA THR A 214 12.03 18.08 -24.93
C THR A 214 10.87 17.93 -25.94
N ALA A 215 10.35 16.72 -26.11
CA ALA A 215 9.20 16.47 -26.97
C ALA A 215 7.95 17.19 -26.45
N ILE A 216 7.68 17.12 -25.15
CA ILE A 216 6.57 17.81 -24.50
C ILE A 216 6.69 19.32 -24.61
N LYS A 217 7.88 19.88 -24.39
CA LYS A 217 8.16 21.32 -24.51
C LYS A 217 7.76 21.87 -25.88
N ALA A 218 8.02 21.11 -26.95
CA ALA A 218 7.65 21.51 -28.31
C ALA A 218 6.13 21.64 -28.52
N LYS A 219 5.31 20.95 -27.69
CA LYS A 219 3.84 21.00 -27.72
C LYS A 219 3.25 22.14 -26.91
N LYS A 220 4.06 22.79 -26.06
CA LYS A 220 3.67 23.93 -25.20
C LYS A 220 2.40 23.65 -24.40
N PRO A 221 2.34 22.58 -23.59
CA PRO A 221 1.19 22.37 -22.72
C PRO A 221 1.15 23.40 -21.59
N ASP A 222 -0.04 23.64 -21.04
CA ASP A 222 -0.21 24.47 -19.83
C ASP A 222 0.26 23.75 -18.57
N ALA A 223 0.28 22.41 -18.58
CA ALA A 223 0.77 21.58 -17.48
C ALA A 223 1.17 20.18 -17.97
N ILE A 224 1.95 19.50 -17.12
CA ILE A 224 2.26 18.06 -17.25
C ILE A 224 1.59 17.31 -16.11
N PHE A 225 0.80 16.31 -16.43
CA PHE A 225 0.35 15.30 -15.45
C PHE A 225 1.33 14.15 -15.44
N PHE A 226 1.87 13.82 -14.26
CA PHE A 226 2.74 12.67 -14.07
C PHE A 226 2.08 11.60 -13.21
N GLY A 227 1.80 10.44 -13.79
CA GLY A 227 1.38 9.22 -13.09
C GLY A 227 2.60 8.41 -12.69
N GLY A 228 3.06 8.60 -11.48
CA GLY A 228 4.26 7.94 -10.93
C GLY A 228 4.56 8.40 -9.51
N MET A 229 5.77 8.13 -9.04
CA MET A 229 6.19 8.36 -7.66
C MET A 229 7.32 9.41 -7.59
N ASP A 230 7.59 9.91 -6.39
CA ASP A 230 8.58 10.96 -6.12
C ASP A 230 10.03 10.63 -6.56
N PRO A 231 10.52 9.37 -6.52
CA PRO A 231 11.86 9.07 -7.03
C PRO A 231 12.07 9.46 -8.50
N GLN A 232 10.99 9.49 -9.29
CA GLN A 232 11.00 9.95 -10.68
C GLN A 232 10.58 11.42 -10.81
N ALA A 233 9.58 11.86 -10.03
CA ALA A 233 9.08 13.23 -10.10
C ALA A 233 10.15 14.28 -9.76
N GLY A 234 10.96 14.03 -8.73
CA GLY A 234 12.01 14.96 -8.32
C GLY A 234 13.07 15.21 -9.41
N PRO A 235 13.70 14.18 -9.99
CA PRO A 235 14.59 14.35 -11.15
C PRO A 235 13.91 14.97 -12.37
N MET A 236 12.65 14.60 -12.65
CA MET A 236 11.87 15.18 -13.76
C MET A 236 11.70 16.69 -13.60
N LEU A 237 11.30 17.15 -12.41
CA LEU A 237 11.15 18.58 -12.13
C LEU A 237 12.47 19.36 -12.32
N ARG A 238 13.60 18.83 -11.84
CA ARG A 238 14.90 19.45 -12.06
C ARG A 238 15.26 19.55 -13.55
N GLN A 239 14.92 18.54 -14.34
CA GLN A 239 15.17 18.54 -15.79
C GLN A 239 14.19 19.46 -16.53
N MET A 240 12.97 19.63 -16.05
CA MET A 240 12.04 20.65 -16.55
C MET A 240 12.62 22.05 -16.36
N GLU A 241 13.18 22.33 -15.17
CA GLU A 241 13.83 23.61 -14.89
C GLU A 241 15.02 23.86 -15.84
N GLN A 242 15.89 22.87 -16.05
CA GLN A 242 17.02 22.95 -17.00
C GLN A 242 16.56 23.25 -18.43
N LEU A 243 15.41 22.76 -18.81
CA LEU A 243 14.81 23.01 -20.12
C LEU A 243 14.02 24.33 -20.17
N GLY A 244 13.96 25.11 -19.10
CA GLY A 244 13.15 26.33 -19.03
C GLY A 244 11.65 26.06 -19.12
N MET A 245 11.20 25.04 -18.42
CA MET A 245 9.79 24.62 -18.28
C MET A 245 9.28 24.76 -16.84
N ALA A 246 9.86 25.67 -16.06
CA ALA A 246 9.49 25.87 -14.65
C ALA A 246 8.03 26.36 -14.46
N ASP A 247 7.47 26.98 -15.50
CA ASP A 247 6.11 27.56 -15.48
C ASP A 247 5.04 26.60 -16.07
N VAL A 248 5.39 25.33 -16.33
CA VAL A 248 4.50 24.33 -16.95
C VAL A 248 3.92 23.38 -15.91
#